data_4365a065b766128983d55f09d2da1364
#
_entry.id   4365a065b766128983d55f09d2da1364
#
_cell.length_a   1.000
_cell.length_b   1.000
_cell.length_c   1.000
_cell.angle_alpha   90.00
_cell.angle_beta   90.00
_cell.angle_gamma   90.00
#
_symmetry.space_group_name_H-M   'P 1'
#
loop_
_entity.id
_entity.type
_entity.pdbx_description
1 polymer ?
#
loop_
_entity_poly.entity_id
_entity_poly.type
_entity_poly.pdbx_seq_one_letter_code
_entity_poly.pdbx_strand_id
1 'polypeptide(L)'
;MQNRSVWFFPVAILAFTTVVCHAQDATPTPSPTEAEVESVVVSATRFDIPLDQSPASASVISSEELEQKQIQRVSDALREVPGLSVVQTGVPGQLTSVFTRGLRSEHTQVLLDGIPINQGLQGAFNFADFTTDDIDRIEVVRGPQSTIYGPRALAGVIQIFTKQGNGTPGVMFAAEGGSYDSFREWTQSDGKIGEFDYSVGASRLDTENARPNNNYRNTAAISDIGWSPNDQLRIGSLFTYSVSDIGLPNTIFDPRPIDHFLTERWLIGPHIDWKTTDWWEHKFILSYDHERQINDPNEDGFVGATRAVFERTQVDYQNDLRPVSWLTLTSGFYYSRINAGQERPFVLFGPTFVSDHTDEIAGFVEATLTPVENLIFVAGGRFNHFNEFGGIWTYRFAGSYKIDKTNTILHSSVGTGFSPPSSQDKIFGNNFGLKPEEDLGWDIGIRQQLWQNRVDAGLTYFHNDLSNVIGFNGLFDTLNLGAAETQGLEAELRAQPIPYLVFTAAYTYLEAEKTSSKDVSQLQGARLPRRPRNEVYVSASYLWWKRLRTVVEAKFVNAREELNFGGPNFDIEDYSFVNMAAEYEVNPHLSIFGRVDNLTNEHYSEVFGFPALGRAAYGGVKVRF
;
A
#
# COMPACT_ATOMS: atom_id res chain seq x y z
N MET A 1 -23.29 -24.14 -28.59
CA MET A 1 -23.52 -25.16 -27.55
C MET A 1 -22.21 -25.93 -27.36
N GLN A 2 -21.35 -25.46 -26.50
CA GLN A 2 -20.20 -26.23 -26.04
C GLN A 2 -20.14 -26.12 -24.52
N ASN A 3 -20.28 -27.25 -23.86
CA ASN A 3 -20.23 -27.46 -22.42
C ASN A 3 -18.88 -26.94 -21.88
N ARG A 4 -18.88 -25.84 -21.13
CA ARG A 4 -17.76 -25.48 -20.26
C ARG A 4 -17.96 -26.19 -18.93
N SER A 5 -17.19 -27.22 -18.70
CA SER A 5 -17.06 -27.90 -17.41
C SER A 5 -16.43 -26.94 -16.40
N VAL A 6 -17.23 -26.45 -15.49
CA VAL A 6 -16.80 -25.73 -14.29
C VAL A 6 -16.14 -26.75 -13.38
N TRP A 7 -14.84 -26.65 -13.20
CA TRP A 7 -14.11 -27.44 -12.21
C TRP A 7 -14.40 -26.85 -10.82
N PHE A 8 -15.35 -27.50 -10.12
CA PHE A 8 -15.47 -27.33 -8.67
C PHE A 8 -14.28 -28.02 -8.01
N PHE A 9 -13.37 -27.26 -7.43
CA PHE A 9 -12.47 -27.82 -6.42
C PHE A 9 -13.31 -28.08 -5.16
N PRO A 10 -13.40 -29.33 -4.67
CA PRO A 10 -14.04 -29.57 -3.39
C PRO A 10 -13.13 -28.95 -2.30
N VAL A 11 -13.64 -27.96 -1.60
CA VAL A 11 -13.09 -27.54 -0.32
C VAL A 11 -13.15 -28.76 0.58
N ALA A 12 -12.00 -29.32 0.89
CA ALA A 12 -11.88 -30.43 1.85
C ALA A 12 -12.24 -29.86 3.23
N ILE A 13 -13.48 -30.13 3.65
CA ILE A 13 -13.92 -29.90 5.02
C ILE A 13 -13.14 -30.89 5.88
N LEU A 14 -12.06 -30.44 6.50
CA LEU A 14 -11.40 -31.16 7.57
C LEU A 14 -12.37 -31.15 8.77
N ALA A 15 -12.96 -32.31 9.01
CA ALA A 15 -13.78 -32.55 10.19
C ALA A 15 -12.88 -32.44 11.44
N PHE A 16 -12.92 -31.30 12.11
CA PHE A 16 -12.35 -31.16 13.44
C PHE A 16 -13.25 -31.91 14.43
N THR A 17 -12.72 -32.97 14.99
CA THR A 17 -13.31 -33.67 16.15
C THR A 17 -13.38 -32.65 17.31
N THR A 18 -14.59 -32.43 17.80
CA THR A 18 -14.87 -31.60 18.96
C THR A 18 -14.15 -32.12 20.19
N VAL A 19 -13.07 -31.42 20.58
CA VAL A 19 -12.53 -31.53 21.94
C VAL A 19 -13.37 -30.57 22.78
N VAL A 20 -14.20 -31.14 23.64
CA VAL A 20 -14.96 -30.39 24.65
C VAL A 20 -13.95 -29.86 25.68
N CYS A 21 -13.53 -28.61 25.53
CA CYS A 21 -12.77 -27.90 26.54
C CYS A 21 -13.76 -27.33 27.55
N HIS A 22 -13.63 -27.70 28.81
CA HIS A 22 -14.38 -27.10 29.91
C HIS A 22 -13.94 -25.65 30.07
N ALA A 23 -14.90 -24.74 29.94
CA ALA A 23 -14.68 -23.32 30.25
C ALA A 23 -14.31 -23.17 31.71
N GLN A 24 -13.08 -22.77 31.98
CA GLN A 24 -12.71 -22.13 33.25
C GLN A 24 -13.17 -20.68 33.20
N ASP A 25 -13.73 -20.22 34.32
CA ASP A 25 -14.23 -18.85 34.51
C ASP A 25 -13.25 -17.79 33.97
N ALA A 26 -13.69 -17.04 33.00
CA ALA A 26 -12.95 -15.92 32.46
C ALA A 26 -12.74 -14.85 33.53
N THR A 27 -11.50 -14.62 33.89
CA THR A 27 -11.10 -13.43 34.66
C THR A 27 -11.55 -12.19 33.87
N PRO A 28 -12.14 -11.18 34.52
CA PRO A 28 -12.62 -9.99 33.83
C PRO A 28 -11.43 -9.31 33.11
N THR A 29 -11.57 -9.12 31.82
CA THR A 29 -10.65 -8.32 31.01
C THR A 29 -10.42 -6.97 31.71
N PRO A 30 -9.17 -6.50 31.84
CA PRO A 30 -8.92 -5.21 32.47
C PRO A 30 -9.66 -4.12 31.72
N SER A 31 -10.37 -3.27 32.45
CA SER A 31 -10.98 -2.04 31.93
C SER A 31 -9.96 -1.28 31.08
N PRO A 32 -10.34 -0.64 29.96
CA PRO A 32 -9.40 0.15 29.19
C PRO A 32 -8.85 1.26 30.09
N THR A 33 -7.71 0.96 30.68
CA THR A 33 -6.83 1.92 31.34
C THR A 33 -6.30 2.81 30.24
N GLU A 34 -6.31 4.12 30.49
CA GLU A 34 -5.73 5.19 29.70
C GLU A 34 -4.95 4.66 28.49
N ALA A 35 -5.48 4.85 27.28
CA ALA A 35 -4.73 4.52 26.09
C ALA A 35 -3.48 5.41 26.12
N GLU A 36 -2.37 4.88 26.65
CA GLU A 36 -1.06 5.26 26.16
C GLU A 36 -1.20 5.21 24.65
N VAL A 37 -0.94 6.30 23.99
CA VAL A 37 -0.67 6.28 22.56
C VAL A 37 0.56 5.39 22.46
N GLU A 38 0.31 4.10 22.24
CA GLU A 38 1.35 3.10 22.12
C GLU A 38 2.36 3.64 21.14
N SER A 39 3.61 3.72 21.55
CA SER A 39 4.69 4.24 20.74
C SER A 39 4.85 3.30 19.54
N VAL A 40 4.09 3.58 18.51
CA VAL A 40 4.07 2.76 17.30
C VAL A 40 5.44 2.85 16.67
N VAL A 41 5.98 1.71 16.36
CA VAL A 41 7.33 1.54 15.85
C VAL A 41 7.30 1.69 14.33
N VAL A 42 8.21 2.47 13.78
CA VAL A 42 8.25 2.78 12.34
C VAL A 42 9.54 2.26 11.72
N SER A 43 9.41 1.51 10.64
CA SER A 43 10.56 0.96 9.88
C SER A 43 11.21 1.99 8.93
N ALA A 44 11.37 3.24 9.37
CA ALA A 44 12.00 4.28 8.57
C ALA A 44 13.51 4.05 8.31
N THR A 45 14.11 3.10 9.05
CA THR A 45 15.54 2.74 9.01
C THR A 45 15.78 1.24 8.84
N ARG A 46 14.75 0.47 8.41
CA ARG A 46 14.71 -1.00 8.35
C ARG A 46 14.88 -1.71 9.71
N PHE A 47 14.95 -0.98 10.80
CA PHE A 47 14.79 -1.48 12.15
C PHE A 47 13.83 -0.58 12.91
N ASP A 48 13.28 -1.12 13.98
CA ASP A 48 12.21 -0.50 14.71
C ASP A 48 12.69 0.71 15.51
N ILE A 49 12.10 1.88 15.25
CA ILE A 49 12.27 3.09 16.03
C ILE A 49 10.88 3.66 16.39
N PRO A 50 10.73 4.29 17.56
CA PRO A 50 9.49 4.94 17.91
C PRO A 50 9.09 6.02 16.90
N LEU A 51 7.79 6.16 16.61
CA LEU A 51 7.27 7.16 15.66
C LEU A 51 7.67 8.58 16.06
N ASP A 52 7.71 8.89 17.36
CA ASP A 52 8.12 10.19 17.90
C ASP A 52 9.64 10.45 17.82
N GLN A 53 10.40 9.50 17.33
CA GLN A 53 11.84 9.63 17.07
C GLN A 53 12.17 9.47 15.58
N SER A 54 11.17 9.23 14.73
CA SER A 54 11.39 9.02 13.29
C SER A 54 12.09 10.22 12.64
N PRO A 55 13.22 10.00 11.95
CA PRO A 55 13.91 11.07 11.20
C PRO A 55 13.27 11.36 9.84
N ALA A 56 12.12 10.76 9.53
CA ALA A 56 11.37 10.95 8.30
C ALA A 56 9.88 11.18 8.62
N SER A 57 9.17 11.81 7.68
CA SER A 57 7.71 11.91 7.72
C SER A 57 7.10 10.52 7.63
N ALA A 58 6.46 10.06 8.69
CA ALA A 58 5.85 8.74 8.76
C ALA A 58 4.44 8.78 9.35
N SER A 59 3.60 7.89 8.88
CA SER A 59 2.25 7.66 9.39
C SER A 59 2.03 6.16 9.55
N VAL A 60 1.26 5.78 10.57
CA VAL A 60 0.95 4.38 10.88
C VAL A 60 -0.54 4.22 11.06
N ILE A 61 -1.10 3.19 10.44
CA ILE A 61 -2.50 2.79 10.54
C ILE A 61 -2.53 1.40 11.16
N SER A 62 -3.08 1.27 12.35
CA SER A 62 -3.13 0.00 13.08
C SER A 62 -4.30 -0.88 12.62
N SER A 63 -4.20 -2.20 12.91
CA SER A 63 -5.32 -3.13 12.70
C SER A 63 -6.58 -2.70 13.44
N GLU A 64 -6.44 -2.13 14.63
CA GLU A 64 -7.58 -1.61 15.40
C GLU A 64 -8.27 -0.45 14.64
N GLU A 65 -7.54 0.47 14.05
CA GLU A 65 -8.10 1.55 13.21
C GLU A 65 -8.79 1.01 11.97
N LEU A 66 -8.18 0.04 11.29
CA LEU A 66 -8.78 -0.63 10.12
C LEU A 66 -10.12 -1.30 10.49
N GLU A 67 -10.15 -2.02 11.60
CA GLU A 67 -11.38 -2.68 12.09
C GLU A 67 -12.45 -1.66 12.52
N GLN A 68 -12.07 -0.62 13.26
CA GLN A 68 -13.01 0.40 13.77
C GLN A 68 -13.70 1.18 12.65
N LYS A 69 -12.95 1.49 11.58
CA LYS A 69 -13.44 2.19 10.39
C LYS A 69 -14.09 1.24 9.38
N GLN A 70 -14.04 -0.07 9.60
CA GLN A 70 -14.49 -1.13 8.68
C GLN A 70 -13.88 -1.01 7.29
N ILE A 71 -12.61 -0.65 7.24
CA ILE A 71 -11.85 -0.51 6.00
C ILE A 71 -11.55 -1.89 5.43
N GLN A 72 -11.93 -2.12 4.18
CA GLN A 72 -11.80 -3.43 3.53
C GLN A 72 -10.60 -3.55 2.60
N ARG A 73 -10.08 -2.43 2.10
CA ARG A 73 -8.94 -2.39 1.16
C ARG A 73 -7.86 -1.47 1.68
N VAL A 74 -6.62 -1.85 1.44
CA VAL A 74 -5.47 -1.03 1.81
C VAL A 74 -5.54 0.36 1.19
N SER A 75 -6.02 0.48 -0.07
CA SER A 75 -6.21 1.78 -0.72
C SER A 75 -7.11 2.74 0.06
N ASP A 76 -8.17 2.22 0.69
CA ASP A 76 -9.09 3.06 1.43
C ASP A 76 -8.44 3.57 2.73
N ALA A 77 -7.62 2.76 3.39
CA ALA A 77 -6.80 3.19 4.53
C ALA A 77 -5.82 4.30 4.16
N LEU A 78 -5.19 4.20 2.99
CA LEU A 78 -4.22 5.19 2.53
C LEU A 78 -4.82 6.56 2.20
N ARG A 79 -6.16 6.67 2.06
CA ARG A 79 -6.87 7.95 1.84
C ARG A 79 -6.77 8.91 3.03
N GLU A 80 -6.45 8.43 4.21
CA GLU A 80 -6.29 9.26 5.41
C GLU A 80 -4.86 9.80 5.62
N VAL A 81 -3.89 9.28 4.87
CA VAL A 81 -2.48 9.66 5.03
C VAL A 81 -2.19 10.94 4.24
N PRO A 82 -1.69 12.02 4.90
CA PRO A 82 -1.31 13.23 4.17
C PRO A 82 -0.16 12.94 3.19
N GLY A 83 -0.15 13.64 2.06
CA GLY A 83 0.83 13.44 0.99
C GLY A 83 0.54 12.26 0.06
N LEU A 84 -0.48 11.45 0.34
CA LEU A 84 -0.93 10.36 -0.52
C LEU A 84 -2.26 10.72 -1.19
N SER A 85 -2.31 10.56 -2.51
CA SER A 85 -3.52 10.71 -3.30
C SER A 85 -3.89 9.37 -3.92
N VAL A 86 -5.01 8.80 -3.51
CA VAL A 86 -5.54 7.54 -4.04
C VAL A 86 -6.45 7.86 -5.21
N VAL A 87 -6.18 7.25 -6.37
CA VAL A 87 -6.95 7.44 -7.60
C VAL A 87 -7.44 6.09 -8.10
N GLN A 88 -8.74 5.90 -8.03
CA GLN A 88 -9.44 4.70 -8.47
C GLN A 88 -10.15 4.95 -9.81
N THR A 89 -9.99 4.05 -10.75
CA THR A 89 -10.62 4.14 -12.08
C THR A 89 -12.07 3.64 -11.99
N GLY A 90 -12.93 4.40 -11.30
CA GLY A 90 -14.34 4.12 -11.16
C GLY A 90 -14.70 3.35 -9.88
N VAL A 91 -14.99 2.05 -9.98
CA VAL A 91 -15.60 1.25 -8.90
C VAL A 91 -14.62 0.24 -8.29
N PRO A 92 -14.96 -0.42 -7.15
CA PRO A 92 -14.19 -1.51 -6.58
C PRO A 92 -13.76 -2.56 -7.61
N GLY A 93 -12.48 -2.98 -7.52
CA GLY A 93 -11.85 -3.94 -8.43
C GLY A 93 -11.15 -3.31 -9.63
N GLN A 94 -11.47 -2.06 -9.98
CA GLN A 94 -10.77 -1.36 -11.06
C GLN A 94 -9.44 -0.77 -10.59
N LEU A 95 -8.53 -0.51 -11.56
CA LEU A 95 -7.18 0.00 -11.30
C LEU A 95 -7.19 1.10 -10.24
N THR A 96 -6.46 0.88 -9.16
CA THR A 96 -6.32 1.80 -8.05
C THR A 96 -4.85 2.13 -7.82
N SER A 97 -4.48 3.37 -8.07
CA SER A 97 -3.13 3.90 -7.96
C SER A 97 -2.99 4.79 -6.74
N VAL A 98 -1.79 4.85 -6.16
CA VAL A 98 -1.45 5.76 -5.07
C VAL A 98 -0.31 6.66 -5.53
N PHE A 99 -0.52 7.97 -5.49
CA PHE A 99 0.46 8.99 -5.82
C PHE A 99 0.99 9.60 -4.52
N THR A 100 2.24 9.39 -4.22
CA THR A 100 2.88 9.94 -3.02
C THR A 100 3.57 11.26 -3.36
N ARG A 101 3.21 12.36 -2.67
CA ARG A 101 3.76 13.71 -2.90
C ARG A 101 3.72 14.15 -4.38
N GLY A 102 2.66 13.73 -5.09
CA GLY A 102 2.46 14.04 -6.51
C GLY A 102 3.29 13.22 -7.50
N LEU A 103 4.22 12.39 -7.04
CA LEU A 103 4.97 11.46 -7.88
C LEU A 103 4.09 10.28 -8.32
N ARG A 104 4.51 9.54 -9.36
CA ARG A 104 3.70 8.45 -9.93
C ARG A 104 3.65 7.23 -9.01
N SER A 105 2.67 6.35 -9.20
CA SER A 105 2.46 5.16 -8.37
C SER A 105 3.67 4.20 -8.39
N GLU A 106 4.39 4.11 -9.51
CA GLU A 106 5.62 3.33 -9.63
C GLU A 106 6.83 3.93 -8.89
N HIS A 107 6.71 5.14 -8.36
CA HIS A 107 7.73 5.81 -7.55
C HIS A 107 7.59 5.54 -6.05
N THR A 108 6.55 4.80 -5.66
CA THR A 108 6.34 4.37 -4.28
C THR A 108 6.57 2.87 -4.16
N GLN A 109 7.54 2.48 -3.34
CA GLN A 109 7.79 1.07 -3.07
C GLN A 109 6.74 0.53 -2.11
N VAL A 110 6.06 -0.54 -2.49
CA VAL A 110 5.12 -1.25 -1.62
C VAL A 110 5.76 -2.55 -1.16
N LEU A 111 5.73 -2.78 0.15
CA LEU A 111 6.32 -3.95 0.78
C LEU A 111 5.25 -4.71 1.58
N LEU A 112 5.37 -6.03 1.62
CA LEU A 112 4.64 -6.91 2.50
C LEU A 112 5.66 -7.69 3.35
N ASP A 113 5.70 -7.43 4.65
CA ASP A 113 6.69 -7.97 5.59
C ASP A 113 8.14 -7.84 5.08
N GLY A 114 8.47 -6.69 4.47
CA GLY A 114 9.78 -6.41 3.89
C GLY A 114 9.99 -6.94 2.47
N ILE A 115 9.07 -7.72 1.91
CA ILE A 115 9.15 -8.23 0.53
C ILE A 115 8.54 -7.19 -0.43
N PRO A 116 9.27 -6.66 -1.41
CA PRO A 116 8.73 -5.80 -2.45
C PRO A 116 7.60 -6.48 -3.23
N ILE A 117 6.44 -5.82 -3.29
CA ILE A 117 5.26 -6.34 -3.99
C ILE A 117 4.78 -5.45 -5.16
N ASN A 118 5.53 -4.40 -5.52
CA ASN A 118 5.30 -3.69 -6.77
C ASN A 118 5.39 -4.67 -7.94
N GLN A 119 4.38 -4.62 -8.82
CA GLN A 119 4.09 -5.73 -9.69
C GLN A 119 4.06 -5.40 -11.15
N GLY A 120 3.97 -6.51 -11.85
CA GLY A 120 3.53 -6.57 -13.20
C GLY A 120 4.45 -5.85 -14.15
N LEU A 121 3.97 -5.74 -15.34
CA LEU A 121 4.66 -5.05 -16.40
C LEU A 121 4.88 -3.56 -16.10
N GLN A 122 3.98 -2.95 -15.32
CA GLN A 122 3.99 -1.50 -15.05
C GLN A 122 4.96 -1.06 -13.95
N GLY A 123 5.38 -1.99 -13.07
CA GLY A 123 6.23 -1.66 -11.94
C GLY A 123 5.54 -0.89 -10.80
N ALA A 124 4.27 -0.53 -10.96
CA ALA A 124 3.42 0.02 -9.91
C ALA A 124 2.72 -1.10 -9.13
N PHE A 125 2.18 -0.78 -7.95
CA PHE A 125 1.28 -1.69 -7.24
C PHE A 125 -0.17 -1.30 -7.54
N ASN A 126 -0.99 -2.28 -7.98
CA ASN A 126 -2.43 -2.08 -8.10
C ASN A 126 -3.10 -2.45 -6.77
N PHE A 127 -3.63 -1.44 -6.08
CA PHE A 127 -4.26 -1.62 -4.77
C PHE A 127 -5.71 -2.13 -4.85
N ALA A 128 -6.25 -2.37 -6.03
CA ALA A 128 -7.66 -2.77 -6.22
C ALA A 128 -8.02 -4.05 -5.49
N ASP A 129 -7.12 -5.04 -5.50
CA ASP A 129 -7.37 -6.41 -5.03
C ASP A 129 -6.79 -6.70 -3.65
N PHE A 130 -6.08 -5.73 -3.03
CA PHE A 130 -5.39 -5.95 -1.76
C PHE A 130 -6.29 -5.58 -0.57
N THR A 131 -6.77 -6.62 0.14
CA THR A 131 -7.66 -6.46 1.29
C THR A 131 -6.89 -6.17 2.58
N THR A 132 -7.61 -5.70 3.62
CA THR A 132 -7.05 -5.45 4.96
C THR A 132 -7.13 -6.68 5.87
N ASP A 133 -7.56 -7.83 5.33
CA ASP A 133 -7.66 -9.06 6.10
C ASP A 133 -6.26 -9.54 6.51
N ASP A 134 -6.11 -9.94 7.77
CA ASP A 134 -4.86 -10.40 8.37
C ASP A 134 -3.71 -9.37 8.39
N ILE A 135 -4.02 -8.08 8.28
CA ILE A 135 -3.04 -6.99 8.43
C ILE A 135 -2.96 -6.57 9.89
N ASP A 136 -1.72 -6.46 10.41
CA ASP A 136 -1.42 -5.89 11.72
C ASP A 136 -1.35 -4.36 11.66
N ARG A 137 -0.61 -3.84 10.70
CA ARG A 137 -0.49 -2.39 10.50
C ARG A 137 0.02 -2.06 9.10
N ILE A 138 -0.22 -0.81 8.72
CA ILE A 138 0.32 -0.21 7.50
C ILE A 138 1.19 0.98 7.91
N GLU A 139 2.46 0.97 7.53
CA GLU A 139 3.39 2.07 7.75
C GLU A 139 3.66 2.79 6.43
N VAL A 140 3.58 4.10 6.44
CA VAL A 140 3.86 4.94 5.28
C VAL A 140 5.00 5.88 5.62
N VAL A 141 6.13 5.73 4.95
CA VAL A 141 7.29 6.62 5.07
C VAL A 141 7.41 7.42 3.79
N ARG A 142 7.34 8.74 3.90
CA ARG A 142 7.36 9.67 2.76
C ARG A 142 8.74 10.27 2.56
N GLY A 143 9.04 10.64 1.31
CA GLY A 143 10.35 11.12 0.87
C GLY A 143 11.29 10.00 0.43
N PRO A 144 12.48 10.34 -0.10
CA PRO A 144 13.40 9.37 -0.71
C PRO A 144 13.87 8.29 0.26
N GLN A 145 13.59 7.04 -0.06
CA GLN A 145 13.96 5.86 0.72
C GLN A 145 14.78 4.84 -0.09
N SER A 146 15.21 5.19 -1.32
CA SER A 146 15.91 4.25 -2.21
C SER A 146 17.23 3.75 -1.64
N THR A 147 17.83 4.44 -0.70
CA THR A 147 19.08 4.03 -0.03
C THR A 147 18.92 2.71 0.73
N ILE A 148 17.80 2.47 1.37
CA ILE A 148 17.58 1.24 2.15
C ILE A 148 16.59 0.29 1.50
N TYR A 149 15.60 0.79 0.74
CA TYR A 149 14.59 -0.04 0.11
C TYR A 149 14.80 -0.29 -1.39
N GLY A 150 15.81 0.37 -1.97
CA GLY A 150 16.17 0.17 -3.37
C GLY A 150 15.31 0.94 -4.36
N PRO A 151 15.22 0.45 -5.61
CA PRO A 151 14.51 1.12 -6.68
C PRO A 151 13.02 1.31 -6.34
N ARG A 152 12.39 2.33 -6.97
CA ARG A 152 10.97 2.68 -6.81
C ARG A 152 10.60 3.32 -5.46
N ALA A 153 11.54 3.49 -4.53
CA ALA A 153 11.31 4.21 -3.27
C ALA A 153 11.71 5.69 -3.36
N LEU A 154 11.45 6.35 -4.50
CA LEU A 154 11.72 7.78 -4.70
C LEU A 154 10.79 8.64 -3.87
N ALA A 155 9.48 8.38 -3.98
CA ALA A 155 8.43 9.13 -3.29
C ALA A 155 8.26 8.68 -1.84
N GLY A 156 8.61 7.43 -1.56
CA GLY A 156 8.45 6.82 -0.25
C GLY A 156 8.22 5.32 -0.29
N VAL A 157 7.83 4.80 0.85
CA VAL A 157 7.56 3.37 1.08
C VAL A 157 6.22 3.22 1.78
N ILE A 158 5.42 2.28 1.30
CA ILE A 158 4.23 1.77 1.99
C ILE A 158 4.58 0.34 2.42
N GLN A 159 4.73 0.13 3.71
CA GLN A 159 5.02 -1.19 4.26
C GLN A 159 3.80 -1.74 4.98
N ILE A 160 3.37 -2.91 4.58
CA ILE A 160 2.23 -3.62 5.11
C ILE A 160 2.78 -4.78 5.94
N PHE A 161 2.37 -4.85 7.20
CA PHE A 161 2.73 -5.94 8.09
C PHE A 161 1.55 -6.85 8.28
N THR A 162 1.77 -8.16 8.13
CA THR A 162 0.78 -9.17 8.45
C THR A 162 0.74 -9.44 9.95
N LYS A 163 -0.38 -9.96 10.43
CA LYS A 163 -0.48 -10.43 11.81
C LYS A 163 0.46 -11.62 12.01
N GLN A 164 1.13 -11.64 13.15
CA GLN A 164 1.87 -12.80 13.64
C GLN A 164 1.07 -13.47 14.74
N GLY A 165 1.11 -14.80 14.76
CA GLY A 165 0.39 -15.56 15.77
C GLY A 165 0.90 -15.28 17.18
N ASN A 166 0.02 -14.76 18.03
CA ASN A 166 0.28 -14.45 19.43
C ASN A 166 -0.76 -15.08 20.33
N GLY A 167 -0.35 -15.49 21.54
CA GLY A 167 -1.28 -15.96 22.55
C GLY A 167 -1.96 -17.28 22.21
N THR A 168 -3.14 -17.51 22.76
CA THR A 168 -3.95 -18.70 22.52
C THR A 168 -4.58 -18.66 21.14
N PRO A 169 -4.60 -19.81 20.42
CA PRO A 169 -5.28 -19.88 19.14
C PRO A 169 -6.73 -19.39 19.20
N GLY A 170 -7.05 -18.49 18.26
CA GLY A 170 -8.38 -17.95 18.08
C GLY A 170 -8.83 -18.06 16.63
N VAL A 171 -10.13 -17.97 16.40
CA VAL A 171 -10.70 -17.92 15.04
C VAL A 171 -11.82 -16.90 14.98
N MET A 172 -11.88 -16.16 13.89
CA MET A 172 -12.91 -15.21 13.57
C MET A 172 -13.54 -15.55 12.21
N PHE A 173 -14.86 -15.51 12.15
CA PHE A 173 -15.65 -15.56 10.93
C PHE A 173 -16.49 -14.32 10.81
N ALA A 174 -16.61 -13.78 9.61
CA ALA A 174 -17.49 -12.67 9.36
C ALA A 174 -18.13 -12.76 7.98
N ALA A 175 -19.33 -12.20 7.86
CA ALA A 175 -20.04 -12.07 6.60
C ALA A 175 -20.77 -10.73 6.54
N GLU A 176 -20.78 -10.14 5.36
CA GLU A 176 -21.40 -8.85 5.06
C GLU A 176 -22.18 -8.95 3.74
N GLY A 177 -23.34 -8.30 3.68
CA GLY A 177 -24.08 -8.13 2.44
C GLY A 177 -24.62 -6.70 2.31
N GLY A 178 -24.91 -6.26 1.10
CA GLY A 178 -25.38 -4.89 0.92
C GLY A 178 -25.67 -4.47 -0.51
N SER A 179 -25.55 -3.18 -0.76
CA SER A 179 -25.81 -2.53 -2.05
C SER A 179 -25.03 -3.16 -3.20
N TYR A 180 -25.55 -3.05 -4.41
CA TYR A 180 -24.94 -3.57 -5.64
C TYR A 180 -24.76 -5.09 -5.64
N ASP A 181 -25.71 -5.81 -5.00
CA ASP A 181 -25.68 -7.27 -4.85
C ASP A 181 -24.35 -7.77 -4.28
N SER A 182 -23.75 -6.96 -3.38
CA SER A 182 -22.47 -7.27 -2.78
C SER A 182 -22.63 -8.28 -1.66
N PHE A 183 -21.73 -9.27 -1.66
CA PHE A 183 -21.58 -10.21 -0.57
C PHE A 183 -20.07 -10.43 -0.30
N ARG A 184 -19.69 -10.34 0.97
CA ARG A 184 -18.32 -10.58 1.42
C ARG A 184 -18.32 -11.52 2.60
N GLU A 185 -17.41 -12.50 2.54
CA GLU A 185 -17.11 -13.38 3.66
C GLU A 185 -15.61 -13.41 3.90
N TRP A 186 -15.24 -13.46 5.18
CA TRP A 186 -13.83 -13.61 5.52
C TRP A 186 -13.66 -14.33 6.84
N THR A 187 -12.52 -14.99 6.98
CA THR A 187 -12.11 -15.71 8.18
C THR A 187 -10.66 -15.41 8.48
N GLN A 188 -10.34 -15.44 9.75
CA GLN A 188 -8.99 -15.25 10.27
C GLN A 188 -8.78 -16.20 11.43
N SER A 189 -7.60 -16.80 11.51
CA SER A 189 -7.17 -17.57 12.67
C SER A 189 -5.71 -17.29 12.94
N ASP A 190 -5.39 -16.97 14.17
CA ASP A 190 -4.02 -16.73 14.63
C ASP A 190 -3.79 -17.32 16.02
N GLY A 191 -2.53 -17.58 16.34
CA GLY A 191 -2.16 -18.11 17.63
C GLY A 191 -0.78 -18.73 17.70
N LYS A 192 -0.40 -19.18 18.89
CA LYS A 192 0.86 -19.86 19.17
C LYS A 192 0.63 -21.20 19.85
N ILE A 193 1.28 -22.25 19.33
CA ILE A 193 1.22 -23.62 19.85
C ILE A 193 2.66 -24.10 20.09
N GLY A 194 3.09 -24.06 21.33
CA GLY A 194 4.49 -24.36 21.68
C GLY A 194 5.47 -23.37 21.05
N GLU A 195 6.36 -23.89 20.21
CA GLU A 195 7.35 -23.09 19.47
C GLU A 195 6.82 -22.60 18.11
N PHE A 196 5.63 -22.99 17.69
CA PHE A 196 5.03 -22.60 16.42
C PHE A 196 4.03 -21.47 16.59
N ASP A 197 4.15 -20.44 15.79
CA ASP A 197 3.19 -19.36 15.63
C ASP A 197 2.57 -19.42 14.22
N TYR A 198 1.33 -18.95 14.09
CA TYR A 198 0.66 -18.89 12.80
C TYR A 198 -0.37 -17.77 12.76
N SER A 199 -0.52 -17.15 11.60
CA SER A 199 -1.67 -16.35 11.21
C SER A 199 -2.12 -16.76 9.82
N VAL A 200 -3.43 -16.91 9.63
CA VAL A 200 -4.05 -17.33 8.36
C VAL A 200 -5.33 -16.54 8.18
N GLY A 201 -5.43 -15.83 7.07
CA GLY A 201 -6.62 -15.11 6.63
C GLY A 201 -7.09 -15.59 5.27
N ALA A 202 -8.40 -15.60 5.05
CA ALA A 202 -8.99 -15.84 3.73
C ALA A 202 -10.26 -15.01 3.59
N SER A 203 -10.50 -14.49 2.38
CA SER A 203 -11.69 -13.69 2.09
C SER A 203 -12.19 -13.90 0.66
N ARG A 204 -13.48 -13.63 0.48
CA ARG A 204 -14.12 -13.56 -0.82
C ARG A 204 -15.09 -12.39 -0.86
N LEU A 205 -15.03 -11.62 -1.94
CA LEU A 205 -15.95 -10.55 -2.28
C LEU A 205 -16.54 -10.81 -3.66
N ASP A 206 -17.85 -10.75 -3.76
CA ASP A 206 -18.59 -10.72 -5.01
C ASP A 206 -19.48 -9.46 -5.02
N THR A 207 -19.49 -8.70 -6.12
CA THR A 207 -20.36 -7.51 -6.32
C THR A 207 -20.66 -7.31 -7.80
N GLU A 208 -21.87 -6.87 -8.11
CA GLU A 208 -22.25 -6.51 -9.49
C GLU A 208 -21.85 -5.08 -9.84
N ASN A 209 -21.46 -4.26 -8.85
CA ASN A 209 -21.19 -2.83 -9.03
C ASN A 209 -22.36 -2.09 -9.72
N ALA A 210 -22.12 -0.86 -10.25
CA ALA A 210 -23.20 0.04 -10.67
C ALA A 210 -23.54 0.03 -12.17
N ARG A 211 -22.69 -0.55 -13.01
CA ARG A 211 -22.81 -0.50 -14.47
C ARG A 211 -22.88 -1.92 -15.07
N PRO A 212 -23.52 -2.11 -16.23
CA PRO A 212 -23.42 -3.37 -16.97
C PRO A 212 -21.94 -3.75 -17.20
N ASN A 213 -21.63 -5.05 -17.09
CA ASN A 213 -20.28 -5.59 -17.19
C ASN A 213 -19.27 -4.90 -16.25
N ASN A 214 -19.68 -4.70 -15.00
CA ASN A 214 -18.84 -4.09 -13.98
C ASN A 214 -18.72 -4.97 -12.73
N ASN A 215 -19.17 -6.22 -12.84
CA ASN A 215 -19.07 -7.21 -11.78
C ASN A 215 -17.61 -7.43 -11.38
N TYR A 216 -17.41 -7.63 -10.08
CA TYR A 216 -16.09 -7.89 -9.52
C TYR A 216 -16.16 -9.05 -8.54
N ARG A 217 -15.23 -9.95 -8.68
CA ARG A 217 -15.01 -11.09 -7.78
C ARG A 217 -13.57 -11.12 -7.36
N ASN A 218 -13.33 -11.22 -6.07
CA ASN A 218 -11.97 -11.35 -5.53
C ASN A 218 -11.96 -12.44 -4.46
N THR A 219 -11.03 -13.38 -4.58
CA THR A 219 -10.71 -14.36 -3.56
C THR A 219 -9.27 -14.19 -3.17
N ALA A 220 -9.00 -14.00 -1.87
CA ALA A 220 -7.67 -13.79 -1.35
C ALA A 220 -7.40 -14.69 -0.15
N ALA A 221 -6.15 -15.11 0.01
CA ALA A 221 -5.64 -15.78 1.18
C ALA A 221 -4.25 -15.26 1.52
N ILE A 222 -3.97 -15.16 2.81
CA ILE A 222 -2.68 -14.73 3.34
C ILE A 222 -2.35 -15.59 4.57
N SER A 223 -1.09 -15.95 4.74
CA SER A 223 -0.65 -16.63 5.95
C SER A 223 0.81 -16.33 6.25
N ASP A 224 1.14 -16.21 7.52
CA ASP A 224 2.50 -16.27 8.05
C ASP A 224 2.57 -17.42 9.07
N ILE A 225 3.53 -18.32 8.89
CA ILE A 225 3.75 -19.47 9.77
C ILE A 225 5.19 -19.43 10.21
N GLY A 226 5.43 -19.49 11.51
CA GLY A 226 6.75 -19.40 12.12
C GLY A 226 7.06 -20.54 13.08
N TRP A 227 8.34 -20.83 13.23
CA TRP A 227 8.92 -21.72 14.23
C TRP A 227 10.02 -20.96 14.99
N SER A 228 9.81 -20.81 16.29
CA SER A 228 10.72 -20.10 17.19
C SER A 228 11.22 -21.06 18.28
N PRO A 229 12.32 -21.84 18.02
CA PRO A 229 12.85 -22.79 18.99
C PRO A 229 13.41 -22.13 20.26
N ASN A 230 13.68 -20.85 20.18
CA ASN A 230 14.09 -19.99 21.29
C ASN A 230 13.81 -18.52 20.94
N ASP A 231 14.04 -17.59 21.88
CA ASP A 231 13.80 -16.15 21.72
C ASP A 231 14.79 -15.46 20.74
N GLN A 232 15.78 -16.18 20.23
CA GLN A 232 16.81 -15.62 19.36
C GLN A 232 16.60 -15.97 17.88
N LEU A 233 15.79 -16.99 17.58
CA LEU A 233 15.64 -17.49 16.21
C LEU A 233 14.17 -17.70 15.88
N ARG A 234 13.70 -17.06 14.80
CA ARG A 234 12.44 -17.39 14.13
C ARG A 234 12.72 -17.77 12.69
N ILE A 235 12.20 -18.89 12.25
CA ILE A 235 12.18 -19.32 10.85
C ILE A 235 10.71 -19.34 10.44
N GLY A 236 10.36 -18.54 9.46
CA GLY A 236 8.97 -18.39 9.03
C GLY A 236 8.81 -18.43 7.52
N SER A 237 7.58 -18.42 7.08
CA SER A 237 7.22 -18.29 5.67
C SER A 237 5.90 -17.56 5.49
N LEU A 238 5.96 -16.44 4.78
CA LEU A 238 4.82 -15.74 4.27
C LEU A 238 4.30 -16.44 3.01
N PHE A 239 2.99 -16.56 2.89
CA PHE A 239 2.33 -16.99 1.65
C PHE A 239 1.12 -16.09 1.38
N THR A 240 0.97 -15.64 0.13
CA THR A 240 -0.24 -14.95 -0.33
C THR A 240 -0.74 -15.55 -1.63
N TYR A 241 -2.05 -15.58 -1.78
CA TYR A 241 -2.74 -15.93 -3.01
C TYR A 241 -3.89 -14.97 -3.25
N SER A 242 -4.07 -14.50 -4.46
CA SER A 242 -5.25 -13.76 -4.86
C SER A 242 -5.65 -14.08 -6.29
N VAL A 243 -6.95 -14.13 -6.53
CA VAL A 243 -7.52 -14.19 -7.87
C VAL A 243 -8.68 -13.23 -7.94
N SER A 244 -8.62 -12.32 -8.93
CA SER A 244 -9.69 -11.35 -9.20
C SER A 244 -10.16 -11.45 -10.64
N ASP A 245 -11.47 -11.30 -10.83
CA ASP A 245 -12.14 -11.24 -12.14
C ASP A 245 -13.03 -10.01 -12.15
N ILE A 246 -12.79 -9.09 -13.07
CA ILE A 246 -13.53 -7.85 -13.21
C ILE A 246 -14.01 -7.62 -14.64
N GLY A 247 -15.29 -7.25 -14.78
CA GLY A 247 -15.82 -6.70 -16.00
C GLY A 247 -15.37 -5.26 -16.20
N LEU A 248 -14.95 -4.93 -17.40
CA LEU A 248 -14.47 -3.60 -17.79
C LEU A 248 -15.48 -2.90 -18.70
N PRO A 249 -16.41 -2.08 -18.17
CA PRO A 249 -17.43 -1.40 -18.98
C PRO A 249 -16.87 -0.25 -19.82
N ASN A 250 -15.54 0.05 -19.70
CA ASN A 250 -14.89 1.21 -20.29
C ASN A 250 -15.50 2.56 -19.84
N THR A 251 -15.19 3.65 -20.52
CA THR A 251 -15.71 4.97 -20.16
C THR A 251 -17.22 5.07 -20.41
N ILE A 252 -17.89 6.05 -19.80
CA ILE A 252 -19.30 6.35 -20.09
C ILE A 252 -19.51 6.90 -21.50
N PHE A 253 -18.44 7.38 -22.16
CA PHE A 253 -18.49 7.95 -23.52
C PHE A 253 -18.27 6.89 -24.62
N ASP A 254 -17.60 5.77 -24.28
CA ASP A 254 -17.37 4.63 -25.15
C ASP A 254 -17.57 3.33 -24.34
N PRO A 255 -18.81 2.96 -24.03
CA PRO A 255 -19.07 1.77 -23.23
C PRO A 255 -18.79 0.49 -24.01
N ARG A 256 -18.01 -0.41 -23.40
CA ARG A 256 -17.68 -1.76 -23.92
C ARG A 256 -18.12 -2.82 -22.91
N PRO A 257 -19.37 -3.27 -22.92
CA PRO A 257 -19.93 -4.10 -21.87
C PRO A 257 -19.55 -5.59 -21.96
N ILE A 258 -18.41 -5.92 -22.50
CA ILE A 258 -18.02 -7.31 -22.78
C ILE A 258 -16.58 -7.64 -22.38
N ASP A 259 -15.72 -6.64 -22.09
CA ASP A 259 -14.32 -6.85 -21.75
C ASP A 259 -14.19 -7.34 -20.31
N HIS A 260 -13.32 -8.33 -20.08
CA HIS A 260 -12.98 -8.87 -18.76
C HIS A 260 -11.49 -8.82 -18.51
N PHE A 261 -11.12 -8.60 -17.25
CA PHE A 261 -9.73 -8.64 -16.81
C PHE A 261 -9.61 -9.59 -15.61
N LEU A 262 -8.79 -10.62 -15.77
CA LEU A 262 -8.49 -11.59 -14.73
C LEU A 262 -7.05 -11.41 -14.28
N THR A 263 -6.86 -11.30 -12.96
CA THR A 263 -5.53 -11.32 -12.33
C THR A 263 -5.45 -12.49 -11.37
N GLU A 264 -4.40 -13.28 -11.49
CA GLU A 264 -4.03 -14.34 -10.53
C GLU A 264 -2.62 -14.06 -10.04
N ARG A 265 -2.45 -14.07 -8.74
CA ARG A 265 -1.16 -13.82 -8.10
C ARG A 265 -0.92 -14.72 -6.92
N TRP A 266 0.32 -15.13 -6.73
CA TRP A 266 0.78 -15.76 -5.50
C TRP A 266 2.23 -15.40 -5.19
N LEU A 267 2.53 -15.34 -3.90
CA LEU A 267 3.85 -15.05 -3.38
C LEU A 267 4.16 -16.05 -2.27
N ILE A 268 5.39 -16.55 -2.25
CA ILE A 268 5.94 -17.31 -1.14
C ILE A 268 7.24 -16.64 -0.69
N GLY A 269 7.40 -16.45 0.63
CA GLY A 269 8.51 -15.70 1.24
C GLY A 269 9.05 -16.37 2.50
N PRO A 270 9.83 -17.48 2.40
CA PRO A 270 10.56 -17.97 3.56
C PRO A 270 11.54 -16.92 4.09
N HIS A 271 11.58 -16.79 5.41
CA HIS A 271 12.43 -15.81 6.07
C HIS A 271 13.04 -16.37 7.36
N ILE A 272 14.15 -15.76 7.78
CA ILE A 272 14.85 -16.08 9.02
C ILE A 272 15.17 -14.78 9.72
N ASP A 273 14.72 -14.65 10.96
CA ASP A 273 15.11 -13.60 11.90
C ASP A 273 15.98 -14.24 12.98
N TRP A 274 17.23 -13.80 13.06
CA TRP A 274 18.20 -14.40 13.97
C TRP A 274 18.97 -13.35 14.75
N LYS A 275 18.72 -13.31 16.04
CA LYS A 275 19.41 -12.49 17.02
C LYS A 275 20.60 -13.26 17.59
N THR A 276 21.75 -13.19 16.91
CA THR A 276 22.96 -13.92 17.31
C THR A 276 23.46 -13.50 18.70
N THR A 277 23.37 -12.19 18.98
CA THR A 277 23.68 -11.56 20.25
C THR A 277 22.77 -10.36 20.47
N ASP A 278 22.79 -9.72 21.66
CA ASP A 278 22.02 -8.50 21.93
C ASP A 278 22.41 -7.30 21.06
N TRP A 279 23.59 -7.35 20.44
CA TRP A 279 24.11 -6.28 19.60
C TRP A 279 24.24 -6.66 18.12
N TRP A 280 23.82 -7.88 17.70
CA TRP A 280 23.94 -8.35 16.32
C TRP A 280 22.74 -9.19 15.91
N GLU A 281 21.98 -8.67 14.97
CA GLU A 281 20.77 -9.28 14.41
C GLU A 281 20.92 -9.49 12.91
N HIS A 282 20.32 -10.56 12.39
CA HIS A 282 20.29 -10.92 10.99
C HIS A 282 18.86 -11.15 10.54
N LYS A 283 18.53 -10.64 9.34
CA LYS A 283 17.29 -10.94 8.64
C LYS A 283 17.63 -11.47 7.27
N PHE A 284 17.04 -12.58 6.90
CA PHE A 284 17.19 -13.18 5.59
C PHE A 284 15.82 -13.49 5.00
N ILE A 285 15.57 -13.03 3.78
CA ILE A 285 14.32 -13.27 3.05
C ILE A 285 14.68 -13.85 1.68
N LEU A 286 14.07 -14.97 1.35
CA LEU A 286 14.00 -15.49 -0.01
C LEU A 286 12.55 -15.36 -0.44
N SER A 287 12.27 -14.84 -1.63
CA SER A 287 10.88 -14.78 -2.11
C SER A 287 10.76 -15.14 -3.58
N TYR A 288 9.61 -15.70 -3.91
CA TYR A 288 9.16 -15.88 -5.29
C TYR A 288 7.73 -15.35 -5.43
N ASP A 289 7.55 -14.45 -6.38
CA ASP A 289 6.30 -13.78 -6.71
C ASP A 289 5.93 -14.09 -8.16
N HIS A 290 4.70 -14.55 -8.38
CA HIS A 290 4.16 -14.86 -9.70
C HIS A 290 2.82 -14.15 -9.89
N GLU A 291 2.70 -13.45 -11.01
CA GLU A 291 1.45 -12.81 -11.42
C GLU A 291 1.13 -13.16 -12.87
N ARG A 292 -0.13 -13.48 -13.10
CA ARG A 292 -0.69 -13.73 -14.43
C ARG A 292 -1.88 -12.82 -14.64
N GLN A 293 -1.88 -12.11 -15.74
CA GLN A 293 -2.98 -11.27 -16.17
C GLN A 293 -3.54 -11.76 -17.50
N ILE A 294 -4.86 -11.73 -17.64
CA ILE A 294 -5.57 -12.03 -18.88
C ILE A 294 -6.57 -10.90 -19.11
N ASN A 295 -6.39 -10.19 -20.21
CA ASN A 295 -7.39 -9.27 -20.73
C ASN A 295 -8.10 -9.96 -21.88
N ASP A 296 -9.38 -10.24 -21.75
CA ASP A 296 -10.22 -10.93 -22.74
C ASP A 296 -11.28 -9.97 -23.29
N PRO A 297 -11.00 -9.27 -24.40
CA PRO A 297 -11.99 -8.46 -25.10
C PRO A 297 -12.92 -9.39 -25.92
N ASN A 298 -14.07 -9.66 -25.41
CA ASN A 298 -14.97 -10.72 -25.88
C ASN A 298 -15.70 -10.42 -27.15
N GLU A 299 -15.39 -9.85 -28.21
CA GLU A 299 -16.20 -9.95 -29.46
C GLU A 299 -15.80 -9.09 -30.67
N ASP A 300 -14.94 -8.10 -30.52
CA ASP A 300 -14.70 -7.22 -31.69
C ASP A 300 -13.72 -7.76 -32.74
N GLY A 301 -13.17 -8.97 -32.54
CA GLY A 301 -12.31 -9.63 -33.53
C GLY A 301 -11.03 -8.88 -33.92
N PHE A 302 -10.87 -7.65 -33.43
CA PHE A 302 -9.75 -6.78 -33.79
C PHE A 302 -8.61 -6.83 -32.75
N VAL A 303 -8.94 -7.12 -31.49
CA VAL A 303 -7.97 -7.28 -30.42
C VAL A 303 -8.25 -8.62 -29.75
N GLY A 304 -7.40 -9.62 -29.98
CA GLY A 304 -7.50 -10.91 -29.30
C GLY A 304 -7.17 -10.80 -27.81
N ALA A 305 -7.53 -11.84 -27.04
CA ALA A 305 -7.14 -11.94 -25.63
C ALA A 305 -5.64 -11.73 -25.48
N THR A 306 -5.24 -10.88 -24.53
CA THR A 306 -3.83 -10.64 -24.24
C THR A 306 -3.47 -11.27 -22.90
N ARG A 307 -2.33 -11.94 -22.88
CA ARG A 307 -1.77 -12.53 -21.66
C ARG A 307 -0.51 -11.81 -21.27
N ALA A 308 -0.38 -11.55 -19.96
CA ALA A 308 0.86 -11.08 -19.38
C ALA A 308 1.25 -11.99 -18.20
N VAL A 309 2.54 -12.21 -18.04
CA VAL A 309 3.12 -12.98 -16.94
C VAL A 309 4.26 -12.18 -16.36
N PHE A 310 4.33 -12.15 -15.05
CA PHE A 310 5.40 -11.55 -14.29
C PHE A 310 5.87 -12.53 -13.22
N GLU A 311 7.19 -12.68 -13.11
CA GLU A 311 7.83 -13.52 -12.11
C GLU A 311 9.00 -12.76 -11.50
N ARG A 312 9.13 -12.84 -10.18
CA ARG A 312 10.28 -12.28 -9.47
C ARG A 312 10.81 -13.27 -8.45
N THR A 313 12.10 -13.59 -8.58
CA THR A 313 12.87 -14.26 -7.52
C THR A 313 13.75 -13.24 -6.85
N GLN A 314 13.81 -13.26 -5.52
CA GLN A 314 14.54 -12.27 -4.74
C GLN A 314 15.24 -12.91 -3.54
N VAL A 315 16.40 -12.39 -3.22
CA VAL A 315 17.15 -12.64 -1.98
C VAL A 315 17.45 -11.29 -1.34
N ASP A 316 17.05 -11.10 -0.10
CA ASP A 316 17.37 -9.93 0.72
C ASP A 316 18.06 -10.43 2.01
N TYR A 317 19.24 -9.91 2.29
CA TYR A 317 19.95 -10.14 3.52
C TYR A 317 20.30 -8.82 4.17
N GLN A 318 19.91 -8.68 5.43
CA GLN A 318 20.21 -7.53 6.27
C GLN A 318 20.89 -8.00 7.55
N ASN A 319 21.82 -7.20 8.06
CA ASN A 319 22.34 -7.32 9.40
C ASN A 319 22.38 -5.96 10.10
N ASP A 320 22.03 -5.98 11.38
CA ASP A 320 22.01 -4.82 12.26
C ASP A 320 23.02 -5.02 13.37
N LEU A 321 24.04 -4.17 13.37
CA LEU A 321 25.14 -4.16 14.33
C LEU A 321 25.00 -2.97 15.28
N ARG A 322 24.98 -3.23 16.59
CA ARG A 322 24.92 -2.21 17.65
C ARG A 322 26.19 -2.28 18.51
N PRO A 323 27.37 -1.90 17.97
CA PRO A 323 28.64 -2.07 18.66
C PRO A 323 28.75 -1.23 19.93
N VAL A 324 28.01 -0.13 19.99
CA VAL A 324 27.86 0.76 21.15
C VAL A 324 26.42 1.30 21.18
N SER A 325 25.94 1.74 22.33
CA SER A 325 24.55 2.14 22.54
C SER A 325 24.07 3.32 21.67
N TRP A 326 24.98 4.14 21.17
CA TRP A 326 24.67 5.33 20.36
C TRP A 326 24.86 5.10 18.85
N LEU A 327 25.20 3.89 18.39
CA LEU A 327 25.44 3.58 16.98
C LEU A 327 24.77 2.27 16.60
N THR A 328 23.88 2.33 15.61
CA THR A 328 23.38 1.17 14.87
C THR A 328 23.89 1.24 13.43
N LEU A 329 24.51 0.17 12.96
CA LEU A 329 24.95 0.00 11.57
C LEU A 329 24.07 -1.06 10.93
N THR A 330 23.20 -0.64 10.01
CA THR A 330 22.40 -1.53 9.17
C THR A 330 23.10 -1.69 7.82
N SER A 331 23.35 -2.91 7.42
CA SER A 331 23.95 -3.19 6.10
C SER A 331 23.34 -4.43 5.49
N GLY A 332 23.37 -4.53 4.17
CA GLY A 332 22.74 -5.66 3.52
C GLY A 332 23.14 -5.85 2.06
N PHE A 333 22.69 -6.98 1.57
CA PHE A 333 22.84 -7.42 0.19
C PHE A 333 21.47 -7.76 -0.37
N TYR A 334 21.24 -7.36 -1.61
CA TYR A 334 19.99 -7.63 -2.33
C TYR A 334 20.30 -8.19 -3.72
N TYR A 335 19.56 -9.21 -4.11
CA TYR A 335 19.53 -9.74 -5.47
C TYR A 335 18.08 -9.94 -5.90
N SER A 336 17.75 -9.52 -7.10
CA SER A 336 16.48 -9.89 -7.71
C SER A 336 16.62 -10.21 -9.20
N ARG A 337 15.82 -11.17 -9.64
CA ARG A 337 15.59 -11.48 -11.06
C ARG A 337 14.12 -11.33 -11.36
N ILE A 338 13.81 -10.48 -12.33
CA ILE A 338 12.46 -10.26 -12.85
C ILE A 338 12.41 -10.83 -14.26
N ASN A 339 11.43 -11.69 -14.52
CA ASN A 339 11.04 -12.12 -15.86
C ASN A 339 9.63 -11.63 -16.13
N ALA A 340 9.43 -10.89 -17.21
CA ALA A 340 8.14 -10.36 -17.59
C ALA A 340 7.89 -10.63 -19.07
N GLY A 341 6.64 -10.91 -19.43
CA GLY A 341 6.28 -11.15 -20.80
C GLY A 341 4.84 -10.81 -21.09
N GLN A 342 4.58 -10.34 -22.30
CA GLN A 342 3.24 -9.98 -22.75
C GLN A 342 3.01 -10.40 -24.21
N GLU A 343 1.82 -10.93 -24.49
CA GLU A 343 1.30 -11.07 -25.85
C GLU A 343 0.87 -9.71 -26.38
N ARG A 344 1.39 -9.32 -27.54
CA ARG A 344 0.94 -8.10 -28.23
C ARG A 344 -0.33 -8.37 -29.01
N PRO A 345 -1.36 -7.52 -28.87
CA PRO A 345 -2.67 -7.77 -29.50
C PRO A 345 -2.77 -7.46 -31.00
N PHE A 346 -1.70 -7.04 -31.67
CA PHE A 346 -1.77 -6.64 -33.08
C PHE A 346 -1.87 -7.85 -34.02
N VAL A 347 -3.08 -8.11 -34.47
CA VAL A 347 -3.53 -9.29 -35.21
C VAL A 347 -3.08 -9.34 -36.67
N LEU A 348 -2.53 -8.28 -37.25
CA LEU A 348 -2.07 -8.28 -38.69
C LEU A 348 -0.96 -9.29 -38.96
N PHE A 349 -0.22 -9.74 -37.95
CA PHE A 349 0.90 -10.70 -38.13
C PHE A 349 0.85 -11.89 -37.14
N GLY A 350 -0.28 -12.08 -36.41
CA GLY A 350 -0.42 -13.06 -35.35
C GLY A 350 0.11 -12.58 -33.98
N PRO A 351 -0.26 -13.28 -32.89
CA PRO A 351 0.16 -12.88 -31.56
C PRO A 351 1.68 -13.03 -31.42
N THR A 352 2.37 -11.93 -31.12
CA THR A 352 3.80 -11.93 -30.84
C THR A 352 4.00 -11.80 -29.33
N PHE A 353 4.58 -12.81 -28.70
CA PHE A 353 5.00 -12.73 -27.30
C PHE A 353 6.33 -11.99 -27.21
N VAL A 354 6.38 -10.94 -26.40
CA VAL A 354 7.60 -10.17 -26.11
C VAL A 354 7.93 -10.35 -24.65
N SER A 355 9.18 -10.70 -24.36
CA SER A 355 9.69 -10.89 -23.02
C SER A 355 10.78 -9.87 -22.70
N ASP A 356 10.90 -9.59 -21.42
CA ASP A 356 11.91 -8.75 -20.81
C ASP A 356 12.48 -9.43 -19.58
N HIS A 357 13.75 -9.19 -19.28
CA HIS A 357 14.34 -9.72 -18.05
C HIS A 357 15.30 -8.71 -17.45
N THR A 358 15.15 -8.48 -16.15
CA THR A 358 15.96 -7.54 -15.38
C THR A 358 16.62 -8.28 -14.21
N ASP A 359 17.95 -8.23 -14.15
CA ASP A 359 18.72 -8.65 -12.98
C ASP A 359 19.23 -7.43 -12.22
N GLU A 360 19.06 -7.45 -10.91
CA GLU A 360 19.55 -6.43 -9.98
C GLU A 360 20.43 -7.07 -8.89
N ILE A 361 21.58 -6.49 -8.65
CA ILE A 361 22.43 -6.77 -7.48
C ILE A 361 22.68 -5.46 -6.76
N ALA A 362 22.51 -5.44 -5.43
CA ALA A 362 22.76 -4.24 -4.66
C ALA A 362 23.41 -4.54 -3.31
N GLY A 363 24.15 -3.55 -2.80
CA GLY A 363 24.67 -3.51 -1.45
C GLY A 363 24.40 -2.16 -0.83
N PHE A 364 24.05 -2.12 0.46
CA PHE A 364 23.78 -0.88 1.18
C PHE A 364 24.38 -0.88 2.58
N VAL A 365 24.60 0.32 3.10
CA VAL A 365 24.98 0.56 4.48
C VAL A 365 24.33 1.85 4.95
N GLU A 366 23.80 1.82 6.17
CA GLU A 366 23.24 2.97 6.85
C GLU A 366 23.71 3.01 8.30
N ALA A 367 24.14 4.15 8.76
CA ALA A 367 24.51 4.42 10.14
C ALA A 367 23.42 5.27 10.79
N THR A 368 22.83 4.78 11.88
CA THR A 368 21.96 5.55 12.77
C THR A 368 22.72 5.88 14.03
N LEU A 369 22.84 7.18 14.30
CA LEU A 369 23.59 7.75 15.41
C LEU A 369 22.61 8.37 16.41
N THR A 370 22.66 7.96 17.67
CA THR A 370 21.90 8.53 18.79
C THR A 370 22.87 9.05 19.87
N PRO A 371 23.63 10.12 19.56
CA PRO A 371 24.68 10.61 20.46
C PRO A 371 24.17 11.09 21.81
N VAL A 372 22.91 11.51 21.85
CA VAL A 372 22.11 11.79 23.06
C VAL A 372 20.69 11.28 22.83
N GLU A 373 19.97 10.97 23.90
CA GLU A 373 18.70 10.22 23.90
C GLU A 373 17.62 10.77 22.93
N ASN A 374 17.61 12.09 22.72
CA ASN A 374 16.59 12.78 21.93
C ASN A 374 17.06 13.23 20.53
N LEU A 375 18.25 12.84 20.10
CA LEU A 375 18.85 13.28 18.84
C LEU A 375 19.25 12.08 18.00
N ILE A 376 18.64 11.96 16.84
CA ILE A 376 18.94 10.91 15.87
C ILE A 376 19.49 11.53 14.60
N PHE A 377 20.57 10.96 14.10
CA PHE A 377 21.09 11.22 12.76
C PHE A 377 21.20 9.92 11.99
N VAL A 378 20.82 9.96 10.72
CA VAL A 378 20.90 8.85 9.79
C VAL A 378 21.72 9.27 8.59
N ALA A 379 22.67 8.42 8.19
CA ALA A 379 23.46 8.60 6.98
C ALA A 379 23.65 7.24 6.29
N GLY A 380 23.25 7.13 5.04
CA GLY A 380 23.33 5.87 4.31
C GLY A 380 23.68 6.04 2.84
N GLY A 381 24.16 4.94 2.25
CA GLY A 381 24.46 4.83 0.84
C GLY A 381 24.16 3.42 0.31
N ARG A 382 23.73 3.35 -0.93
CA ARG A 382 23.43 2.10 -1.64
C ARG A 382 23.97 2.17 -3.07
N PHE A 383 24.54 1.06 -3.50
CA PHE A 383 24.91 0.83 -4.88
C PHE A 383 24.05 -0.28 -5.48
N ASN A 384 23.39 0.01 -6.59
CA ASN A 384 22.64 -0.97 -7.37
C ASN A 384 23.33 -1.15 -8.72
N HIS A 385 23.37 -2.37 -9.21
CA HIS A 385 23.85 -2.71 -10.54
C HIS A 385 22.80 -3.54 -11.27
N PHE A 386 22.40 -3.07 -12.45
CA PHE A 386 21.43 -3.70 -13.34
C PHE A 386 22.13 -4.19 -14.61
N ASN A 387 21.66 -5.33 -15.13
CA ASN A 387 22.17 -5.87 -16.41
C ASN A 387 21.92 -4.93 -17.59
N GLU A 388 20.94 -4.03 -17.52
CA GLU A 388 20.48 -3.21 -18.66
C GLU A 388 21.19 -1.85 -18.75
N PHE A 389 21.32 -1.13 -17.63
CA PHE A 389 21.81 0.25 -17.63
C PHE A 389 22.99 0.49 -16.64
N GLY A 390 23.51 -0.58 -16.01
CA GLY A 390 24.70 -0.50 -15.17
C GLY A 390 24.44 -0.03 -13.75
N GLY A 391 25.39 0.72 -13.18
CA GLY A 391 25.40 1.08 -11.77
C GLY A 391 24.75 2.41 -11.45
N ILE A 392 24.00 2.45 -10.33
CA ILE A 392 23.42 3.67 -9.77
C ILE A 392 23.75 3.74 -8.27
N TRP A 393 24.17 4.92 -7.81
CA TRP A 393 24.35 5.24 -6.40
C TRP A 393 23.19 6.07 -5.87
N THR A 394 22.71 5.72 -4.68
CA THR A 394 21.80 6.55 -3.90
C THR A 394 22.38 6.82 -2.53
N TYR A 395 22.04 7.98 -1.96
CA TYR A 395 22.42 8.38 -0.61
C TYR A 395 21.25 9.04 0.12
N ARG A 396 21.28 8.99 1.44
CA ARG A 396 20.31 9.63 2.32
C ARG A 396 20.98 10.20 3.55
N PHE A 397 20.53 11.37 3.95
CA PHE A 397 20.81 11.96 5.26
C PHE A 397 19.49 12.38 5.89
N ALA A 398 19.31 12.05 7.16
CA ALA A 398 18.11 12.44 7.88
C ALA A 398 18.44 12.70 9.35
N GLY A 399 17.59 13.43 10.03
CA GLY A 399 17.75 13.68 11.45
C GLY A 399 16.46 14.08 12.13
N SER A 400 16.35 13.76 13.41
CA SER A 400 15.27 14.20 14.28
C SER A 400 15.80 14.66 15.63
N TYR A 401 15.14 15.65 16.21
CA TYR A 401 15.45 16.15 17.54
C TYR A 401 14.18 16.40 18.34
N LYS A 402 14.05 15.73 19.47
CA LYS A 402 12.93 15.88 20.41
C LYS A 402 13.31 16.86 21.52
N ILE A 403 12.53 17.92 21.67
CA ILE A 403 12.66 18.90 22.74
C ILE A 403 11.72 18.52 23.88
N ASP A 404 12.23 17.83 24.89
CA ASP A 404 11.42 17.27 26.00
C ASP A 404 10.54 18.27 26.72
N LYS A 405 11.05 19.48 26.95
CA LYS A 405 10.33 20.54 27.68
C LYS A 405 8.99 20.91 27.06
N THR A 406 8.89 20.78 25.75
CA THR A 406 7.73 21.18 24.97
C THR A 406 7.08 20.00 24.25
N ASN A 407 7.69 18.81 24.30
CA ASN A 407 7.32 17.66 23.48
C ASN A 407 7.23 18.01 21.98
N THR A 408 8.19 18.81 21.51
CA THR A 408 8.30 19.21 20.11
C THR A 408 9.35 18.37 19.41
N ILE A 409 9.02 17.79 18.27
CA ILE A 409 9.93 16.99 17.45
C ILE A 409 10.18 17.75 16.16
N LEU A 410 11.44 17.99 15.85
CA LEU A 410 11.89 18.53 14.58
C LEU A 410 12.49 17.40 13.77
N HIS A 411 12.16 17.29 12.49
CA HIS A 411 12.78 16.33 11.58
C HIS A 411 13.10 16.96 10.24
N SER A 412 14.09 16.40 9.57
CA SER A 412 14.45 16.76 8.19
C SER A 412 15.14 15.58 7.51
N SER A 413 14.90 15.42 6.23
CA SER A 413 15.56 14.42 5.41
C SER A 413 15.95 15.00 4.05
N VAL A 414 17.01 14.44 3.44
CA VAL A 414 17.42 14.68 2.05
C VAL A 414 18.00 13.39 1.50
N GLY A 415 17.65 13.05 0.28
CA GLY A 415 18.18 11.84 -0.35
C GLY A 415 17.90 11.80 -1.84
N THR A 416 18.58 10.88 -2.49
CA THR A 416 18.32 10.55 -3.90
C THR A 416 17.54 9.25 -4.02
N GLY A 417 16.70 9.20 -5.04
CA GLY A 417 15.96 8.01 -5.42
C GLY A 417 16.04 7.75 -6.92
N PHE A 418 15.67 6.54 -7.34
CA PHE A 418 15.55 6.22 -8.74
C PHE A 418 14.47 5.17 -8.99
N SER A 419 13.89 5.19 -10.20
CA SER A 419 12.97 4.17 -10.70
C SER A 419 13.48 3.63 -12.03
N PRO A 420 13.76 2.33 -12.17
CA PRO A 420 14.11 1.73 -13.45
C PRO A 420 12.90 1.76 -14.39
N PRO A 421 13.11 1.80 -15.72
CA PRO A 421 12.04 1.61 -16.68
C PRO A 421 11.29 0.31 -16.40
N SER A 422 9.97 0.36 -16.47
CA SER A 422 9.16 -0.85 -16.33
C SER A 422 9.27 -1.74 -17.57
N SER A 423 8.95 -3.02 -17.43
CA SER A 423 8.89 -3.92 -18.60
C SER A 423 7.85 -3.45 -19.60
N GLN A 424 6.75 -2.83 -19.15
CA GLN A 424 5.75 -2.25 -20.05
C GLN A 424 6.30 -1.07 -20.84
N ASP A 425 7.07 -0.17 -20.23
CA ASP A 425 7.68 0.97 -20.92
C ASP A 425 8.57 0.49 -22.07
N LYS A 426 9.36 -0.56 -21.81
CA LYS A 426 10.27 -1.17 -22.80
C LYS A 426 9.53 -1.93 -23.89
N ILE A 427 8.58 -2.79 -23.51
CA ILE A 427 7.85 -3.66 -24.44
C ILE A 427 6.89 -2.86 -25.32
N PHE A 428 6.09 -1.96 -24.73
CA PHE A 428 5.08 -1.19 -25.45
C PHE A 428 5.72 -0.23 -26.44
N GLY A 429 6.70 0.56 -26.00
CA GLY A 429 7.44 1.51 -26.85
C GLY A 429 8.52 0.87 -27.72
N ASN A 430 8.76 -0.44 -27.59
CA ASN A 430 9.89 -1.14 -28.22
C ASN A 430 11.23 -0.41 -28.02
N ASN A 431 11.42 0.16 -26.81
CA ASN A 431 12.58 0.96 -26.46
C ASN A 431 13.29 0.39 -25.23
N PHE A 432 14.33 -0.37 -25.44
CA PHE A 432 15.18 -0.96 -24.39
C PHE A 432 16.37 -0.06 -23.99
N GLY A 433 16.45 1.15 -24.54
CA GLY A 433 17.48 2.15 -24.25
C GLY A 433 17.06 3.25 -23.28
N LEU A 434 15.93 3.07 -22.57
CA LEU A 434 15.44 4.01 -21.58
C LEU A 434 16.39 4.12 -20.39
N LYS A 435 16.58 5.34 -19.89
CA LYS A 435 17.32 5.61 -18.66
C LYS A 435 16.38 5.57 -17.46
N PRO A 436 16.85 5.17 -16.28
CA PRO A 436 16.10 5.33 -15.05
C PRO A 436 15.67 6.78 -14.80
N GLU A 437 14.51 6.94 -14.21
CA GLU A 437 14.09 8.20 -13.61
C GLU A 437 14.85 8.41 -12.31
N GLU A 438 15.31 9.61 -12.03
CA GLU A 438 16.08 9.96 -10.85
C GLU A 438 15.43 11.13 -10.13
N ASP A 439 15.48 11.12 -8.80
CA ASP A 439 14.91 12.14 -7.93
C ASP A 439 15.93 12.61 -6.89
N LEU A 440 15.89 13.91 -6.60
CA LEU A 440 16.48 14.51 -5.41
C LEU A 440 15.35 15.12 -4.59
N GLY A 441 15.02 14.47 -3.47
CA GLY A 441 13.96 14.94 -2.59
C GLY A 441 14.48 15.35 -1.22
N TRP A 442 13.78 16.31 -0.59
CA TRP A 442 14.03 16.71 0.78
C TRP A 442 12.76 17.16 1.48
N ASP A 443 12.75 17.07 2.80
CA ASP A 443 11.68 17.58 3.64
C ASP A 443 12.19 18.16 4.96
N ILE A 444 11.35 18.98 5.55
CA ILE A 444 11.53 19.53 6.90
C ILE A 444 10.17 19.60 7.59
N GLY A 445 10.10 19.14 8.83
CA GLY A 445 8.85 19.13 9.56
C GLY A 445 9.00 19.35 11.05
N ILE A 446 7.86 19.64 11.64
CA ILE A 446 7.67 19.81 13.08
C ILE A 446 6.46 18.99 13.50
N ARG A 447 6.60 18.26 14.60
CA ARG A 447 5.51 17.55 15.26
C ARG A 447 5.42 18.03 16.71
N GLN A 448 4.22 18.29 17.17
CA GLN A 448 3.95 18.83 18.48
C GLN A 448 2.97 17.95 19.24
N GLN A 449 3.40 17.40 20.35
CA GLN A 449 2.53 16.69 21.29
C GLN A 449 2.08 17.64 22.40
N LEU A 450 0.79 17.77 22.57
CA LEU A 450 0.16 18.69 23.51
C LEU A 450 -0.80 17.96 24.43
N TRP A 451 -1.13 18.60 25.56
CA TRP A 451 -2.17 18.15 26.47
C TRP A 451 -1.96 16.71 26.96
N GLN A 452 -0.76 16.41 27.47
CA GLN A 452 -0.37 15.07 27.94
C GLN A 452 -0.52 14.01 26.83
N ASN A 453 -0.03 14.31 25.65
CA ASN A 453 -0.06 13.47 24.45
C ASN A 453 -1.47 13.18 23.89
N ARG A 454 -2.52 13.89 24.38
CA ARG A 454 -3.89 13.76 23.85
C ARG A 454 -4.09 14.46 22.51
N VAL A 455 -3.20 15.35 22.14
CA VAL A 455 -3.19 16.04 20.86
C VAL A 455 -1.81 15.89 20.25
N ASP A 456 -1.75 15.34 19.07
CA ASP A 456 -0.56 15.20 18.24
C ASP A 456 -0.81 15.92 16.92
N ALA A 457 0.01 16.91 16.59
CA ALA A 457 -0.10 17.74 15.40
C ALA A 457 1.23 17.80 14.67
N GLY A 458 1.23 17.54 13.36
CA GLY A 458 2.39 17.58 12.49
C GLY A 458 2.22 18.56 11.35
N LEU A 459 3.32 19.17 10.92
CA LEU A 459 3.40 19.99 9.71
C LEU A 459 4.73 19.74 9.02
N THR A 460 4.70 19.37 7.74
CA THR A 460 5.88 19.09 6.93
C THR A 460 5.81 19.83 5.61
N TYR A 461 6.90 20.48 5.22
CA TYR A 461 7.12 20.93 3.86
C TYR A 461 8.03 19.94 3.14
N PHE A 462 7.73 19.65 1.87
CA PHE A 462 8.54 18.76 1.03
C PHE A 462 8.78 19.35 -0.35
N HIS A 463 9.85 18.88 -0.99
CA HIS A 463 10.24 19.23 -2.35
C HIS A 463 10.94 18.04 -3.02
N ASN A 464 10.60 17.75 -4.29
CA ASN A 464 11.23 16.72 -5.11
C ASN A 464 11.52 17.26 -6.51
N ASP A 465 12.74 16.98 -7.00
CA ASP A 465 13.22 17.29 -8.35
C ASP A 465 13.41 16.00 -9.14
N LEU A 466 12.48 15.71 -10.05
CA LEU A 466 12.49 14.49 -10.87
C LEU A 466 13.09 14.76 -12.26
N SER A 467 14.04 13.95 -12.65
CA SER A 467 14.72 13.99 -13.95
C SER A 467 14.53 12.70 -14.75
N ASN A 468 14.80 12.74 -16.06
CA ASN A 468 14.65 11.61 -16.98
C ASN A 468 13.24 11.00 -17.01
N VAL A 469 12.19 11.78 -16.75
CA VAL A 469 10.80 11.31 -16.72
C VAL A 469 10.45 10.52 -17.95
N ILE A 470 9.98 9.29 -17.77
CA ILE A 470 9.55 8.39 -18.84
C ILE A 470 8.09 8.71 -19.19
N GLY A 471 7.77 8.75 -20.47
CA GLY A 471 6.40 8.99 -20.92
C GLY A 471 6.25 8.71 -22.40
N PHE A 472 5.01 8.84 -22.90
CA PHE A 472 4.68 8.65 -24.30
C PHE A 472 4.73 9.99 -25.04
N ASN A 473 5.31 10.00 -26.23
CA ASN A 473 5.20 11.12 -27.16
C ASN A 473 3.88 11.05 -27.95
N GLY A 474 3.61 12.05 -28.80
CA GLY A 474 2.40 12.08 -29.64
C GLY A 474 2.29 10.94 -30.67
N LEU A 475 3.34 10.12 -30.84
CA LEU A 475 3.38 8.93 -31.72
C LEU A 475 3.31 7.63 -30.91
N PHE A 476 3.05 7.69 -29.61
CA PHE A 476 3.04 6.56 -28.67
C PHE A 476 4.40 5.86 -28.47
N ASP A 477 5.52 6.51 -28.83
CA ASP A 477 6.84 6.00 -28.47
C ASP A 477 7.13 6.32 -27.00
N THR A 478 7.71 5.36 -26.27
CA THR A 478 8.15 5.56 -24.88
C THR A 478 9.55 6.14 -24.86
N LEU A 479 9.72 7.29 -24.22
CA LEU A 479 10.98 8.06 -24.19
C LEU A 479 11.21 8.70 -22.81
N ASN A 480 12.46 9.04 -22.49
CA ASN A 480 12.77 9.97 -21.41
C ASN A 480 12.45 11.40 -21.88
N LEU A 481 11.28 11.92 -21.50
CA LEU A 481 10.71 13.14 -22.07
C LEU A 481 11.16 14.44 -21.42
N GLY A 482 11.51 14.41 -20.11
CA GLY A 482 11.82 15.67 -19.44
C GLY A 482 12.07 15.56 -17.93
N ALA A 483 11.65 16.60 -17.24
CA ALA A 483 11.76 16.73 -15.78
C ALA A 483 10.44 17.24 -15.19
N ALA A 484 10.24 16.97 -13.93
CA ALA A 484 9.10 17.45 -13.16
C ALA A 484 9.54 17.88 -11.75
N GLU A 485 8.79 18.78 -11.16
CA GLU A 485 8.98 19.25 -9.79
C GLU A 485 7.70 19.05 -9.02
N THR A 486 7.80 18.58 -7.78
CA THR A 486 6.68 18.53 -6.86
C THR A 486 7.07 19.13 -5.52
N GLN A 487 6.20 19.96 -4.95
CA GLN A 487 6.39 20.57 -3.65
C GLN A 487 5.06 20.77 -2.94
N GLY A 488 5.09 20.85 -1.61
CA GLY A 488 3.84 21.04 -0.89
C GLY A 488 3.97 21.04 0.62
N LEU A 489 2.80 21.11 1.25
CA LEU A 489 2.63 21.08 2.69
C LEU A 489 1.74 19.90 3.08
N GLU A 490 2.17 19.14 4.08
CA GLU A 490 1.43 18.07 4.73
C GLU A 490 1.14 18.51 6.17
N ALA A 491 -0.14 18.48 6.57
CA ALA A 491 -0.53 18.71 7.95
C ALA A 491 -1.35 17.52 8.46
N GLU A 492 -1.07 17.10 9.69
CA GLU A 492 -1.77 16.01 10.35
C GLU A 492 -2.14 16.40 11.78
N LEU A 493 -3.29 15.91 12.24
CA LEU A 493 -3.79 16.11 13.59
C LEU A 493 -4.46 14.83 14.06
N ARG A 494 -4.06 14.37 15.24
CA ARG A 494 -4.79 13.35 16.01
C ARG A 494 -5.11 13.94 17.38
N ALA A 495 -6.36 13.88 17.79
CA ALA A 495 -6.79 14.42 19.09
C ALA A 495 -7.73 13.44 19.79
N GLN A 496 -7.43 13.15 21.06
CA GLN A 496 -8.26 12.33 21.95
C GLN A 496 -8.64 13.13 23.19
N PRO A 497 -9.58 14.09 23.06
CA PRO A 497 -9.95 14.99 24.17
C PRO A 497 -10.53 14.24 25.37
N ILE A 498 -11.21 13.13 25.13
CA ILE A 498 -11.70 12.21 26.16
C ILE A 498 -11.44 10.77 25.71
N PRO A 499 -11.37 9.76 26.61
CA PRO A 499 -10.98 8.38 26.28
C PRO A 499 -11.80 7.69 25.19
N TYR A 500 -13.02 8.15 24.96
CA TYR A 500 -13.97 7.52 24.03
C TYR A 500 -14.10 8.25 22.69
N LEU A 501 -13.41 9.38 22.50
CA LEU A 501 -13.54 10.23 21.31
C LEU A 501 -12.17 10.48 20.68
N VAL A 502 -12.00 10.04 19.44
CA VAL A 502 -10.80 10.28 18.66
C VAL A 502 -11.17 11.09 17.41
N PHE A 503 -10.45 12.18 17.17
CA PHE A 503 -10.49 12.95 15.94
C PHE A 503 -9.18 12.76 15.18
N THR A 504 -9.27 12.57 13.87
CA THR A 504 -8.13 12.58 12.96
C THR A 504 -8.39 13.57 11.84
N ALA A 505 -7.39 14.34 11.46
CA ALA A 505 -7.44 15.20 10.28
C ALA A 505 -6.11 15.16 9.54
N ALA A 506 -6.18 15.15 8.22
CA ALA A 506 -5.03 15.25 7.33
C ALA A 506 -5.32 16.28 6.23
N TYR A 507 -4.32 17.07 5.89
CA TYR A 507 -4.38 18.04 4.79
C TYR A 507 -3.11 17.97 3.96
N THR A 508 -3.28 18.01 2.66
CA THR A 508 -2.18 18.12 1.69
C THR A 508 -2.44 19.28 0.76
N TYR A 509 -1.47 20.19 0.68
CA TYR A 509 -1.34 21.15 -0.42
C TYR A 509 -0.22 20.68 -1.34
N LEU A 510 -0.48 20.61 -2.65
CA LEU A 510 0.45 20.08 -3.63
C LEU A 510 0.54 20.97 -4.87
N GLU A 511 1.76 21.33 -5.24
CA GLU A 511 2.11 21.81 -6.57
C GLU A 511 2.97 20.75 -7.26
N ALA A 512 2.55 20.32 -8.45
CA ALA A 512 3.20 19.26 -9.23
C ALA A 512 3.18 19.66 -10.71
N GLU A 513 4.34 19.97 -11.27
CA GLU A 513 4.46 20.58 -12.59
C GLU A 513 5.61 19.98 -13.40
N LYS A 514 5.48 20.04 -14.72
CA LYS A 514 6.56 19.71 -15.66
C LYS A 514 7.52 20.89 -15.78
N THR A 515 8.77 20.70 -15.40
CA THR A 515 9.80 21.75 -15.49
C THR A 515 10.51 21.77 -16.84
N SER A 516 10.56 20.63 -17.54
CA SER A 516 11.01 20.56 -18.94
C SER A 516 10.28 19.43 -19.69
N SER A 517 10.10 19.60 -20.99
CA SER A 517 9.58 18.55 -21.88
C SER A 517 10.25 18.62 -23.24
N LYS A 518 10.68 17.47 -23.75
CA LYS A 518 11.16 17.31 -25.12
C LYS A 518 10.01 17.09 -26.10
N ASP A 519 8.81 16.86 -25.60
CA ASP A 519 7.61 16.69 -26.40
C ASP A 519 6.90 18.04 -26.58
N VAL A 520 6.79 18.49 -27.83
CA VAL A 520 6.17 19.75 -28.21
C VAL A 520 4.66 19.79 -27.84
N SER A 521 4.03 18.62 -27.69
CA SER A 521 2.63 18.52 -27.29
C SER A 521 2.41 18.70 -25.79
N GLN A 522 3.48 18.67 -24.99
CA GLN A 522 3.45 18.81 -23.54
C GLN A 522 4.14 20.08 -23.09
N LEU A 523 3.36 21.07 -22.69
CA LEU A 523 3.88 22.39 -22.32
C LEU A 523 4.67 22.33 -21.01
N GLN A 524 5.81 23.02 -20.98
CA GLN A 524 6.53 23.33 -19.74
C GLN A 524 5.60 24.16 -18.82
N GLY A 525 5.60 23.89 -17.51
CA GLY A 525 4.70 24.50 -16.55
C GLY A 525 3.29 23.90 -16.51
N ALA A 526 3.02 22.85 -17.33
CA ALA A 526 1.77 22.13 -17.22
C ALA A 526 1.74 21.27 -15.94
N ARG A 527 0.61 21.29 -15.24
CA ARG A 527 0.41 20.46 -14.05
C ARG A 527 0.44 18.99 -14.40
N LEU A 528 0.92 18.17 -13.47
CA LEU A 528 0.83 16.73 -13.60
C LEU A 528 -0.65 16.30 -13.42
N PRO A 529 -1.23 15.50 -14.36
CA PRO A 529 -2.64 15.15 -14.32
C PRO A 529 -2.98 14.26 -13.12
N ARG A 530 -4.22 14.32 -12.65
CA ARG A 530 -4.78 13.55 -11.52
C ARG A 530 -4.11 13.80 -10.17
N ARG A 531 -3.43 14.96 -9.99
CA ARG A 531 -2.83 15.39 -8.74
C ARG A 531 -3.67 16.53 -8.16
N PRO A 532 -4.46 16.27 -7.10
CA PRO A 532 -5.21 17.33 -6.45
C PRO A 532 -4.28 18.40 -5.86
N ARG A 533 -4.64 19.67 -6.01
CA ARG A 533 -3.90 20.75 -5.34
C ARG A 533 -4.18 20.76 -3.84
N ASN A 534 -5.42 20.45 -3.46
CA ASN A 534 -5.81 20.36 -2.06
C ASN A 534 -6.58 19.08 -1.80
N GLU A 535 -6.21 18.42 -0.74
CA GLU A 535 -6.84 17.18 -0.27
C GLU A 535 -6.99 17.25 1.25
N VAL A 536 -8.22 17.07 1.75
CA VAL A 536 -8.55 17.09 3.17
C VAL A 536 -9.23 15.79 3.54
N TYR A 537 -8.80 15.17 4.61
CA TYR A 537 -9.47 14.07 5.27
C TYR A 537 -9.76 14.43 6.73
N VAL A 538 -10.94 14.11 7.22
CA VAL A 538 -11.29 14.24 8.63
C VAL A 538 -12.10 13.04 9.07
N SER A 539 -11.86 12.56 10.29
CA SER A 539 -12.66 11.51 10.90
C SER A 539 -12.91 11.75 12.38
N ALA A 540 -14.02 11.20 12.87
CA ALA A 540 -14.37 11.17 14.27
C ALA A 540 -14.88 9.77 14.64
N SER A 541 -14.25 9.15 15.65
CA SER A 541 -14.64 7.86 16.22
C SER A 541 -15.13 8.07 17.63
N TYR A 542 -16.30 7.54 17.96
CA TYR A 542 -16.87 7.62 19.31
C TYR A 542 -17.34 6.25 19.80
N LEU A 543 -16.96 5.89 21.03
CA LEU A 543 -17.37 4.65 21.69
C LEU A 543 -18.49 4.94 22.72
N TRP A 544 -19.73 4.59 22.36
CA TRP A 544 -20.90 4.69 23.19
C TRP A 544 -21.04 3.48 24.13
N TRP A 545 -21.29 3.75 25.39
CA TRP A 545 -21.57 2.70 26.40
C TRP A 545 -20.58 1.53 26.42
N LYS A 546 -19.34 1.74 25.94
CA LYS A 546 -18.28 0.73 25.81
C LYS A 546 -18.61 -0.45 24.88
N ARG A 547 -19.66 -0.36 24.07
CA ARG A 547 -20.12 -1.45 23.19
C ARG A 547 -20.50 -1.04 21.79
N LEU A 548 -20.92 0.19 21.58
CA LEU A 548 -21.26 0.71 20.26
C LEU A 548 -20.19 1.71 19.83
N ARG A 549 -19.43 1.38 18.83
CA ARG A 549 -18.51 2.29 18.16
C ARG A 549 -19.19 2.88 16.94
N THR A 550 -19.05 4.17 16.72
CA THR A 550 -19.45 4.86 15.50
C THR A 550 -18.29 5.67 14.97
N VAL A 551 -18.09 5.62 13.66
CA VAL A 551 -17.08 6.40 12.96
C VAL A 551 -17.77 7.17 11.84
N VAL A 552 -17.43 8.44 11.72
CA VAL A 552 -17.80 9.29 10.58
C VAL A 552 -16.53 9.86 9.99
N GLU A 553 -16.40 9.76 8.69
CA GLU A 553 -15.27 10.31 7.97
C GLU A 553 -15.71 11.10 6.76
N ALA A 554 -14.94 12.11 6.38
CA ALA A 554 -15.20 12.93 5.19
C ALA A 554 -13.89 13.19 4.44
N LYS A 555 -13.98 13.15 3.12
CA LYS A 555 -12.89 13.47 2.20
C LYS A 555 -13.31 14.62 1.29
N PHE A 556 -12.40 15.57 1.05
CA PHE A 556 -12.58 16.69 0.14
C PHE A 556 -11.38 16.75 -0.79
N VAL A 557 -11.61 16.80 -2.09
CA VAL A 557 -10.58 16.79 -3.13
C VAL A 557 -10.90 17.85 -4.16
N ASN A 558 -9.96 18.75 -4.43
CA ASN A 558 -10.19 19.82 -5.39
C ASN A 558 -9.00 20.14 -6.29
N ALA A 559 -9.27 20.93 -7.34
CA ALA A 559 -8.33 21.48 -8.29
C ALA A 559 -7.44 20.42 -8.95
N ARG A 560 -8.08 19.47 -9.66
CA ARG A 560 -7.44 18.40 -10.43
C ARG A 560 -7.55 18.66 -11.92
N GLU A 561 -6.54 18.20 -12.65
CA GLU A 561 -6.57 18.17 -14.11
C GLU A 561 -6.54 16.73 -14.62
N GLU A 562 -7.15 16.50 -15.78
CA GLU A 562 -7.05 15.24 -16.53
C GLU A 562 -6.21 15.42 -17.77
N LEU A 563 -5.54 14.34 -18.19
CA LEU A 563 -4.72 14.31 -19.38
C LEU A 563 -5.59 14.43 -20.64
N ASN A 564 -5.23 15.35 -21.52
CA ASN A 564 -5.80 15.42 -22.86
C ASN A 564 -4.74 15.01 -23.89
N PHE A 565 -4.94 13.85 -24.51
CA PHE A 565 -4.03 13.38 -25.57
C PHE A 565 -4.12 14.30 -26.80
N GLY A 566 -3.04 15.04 -27.08
CA GLY A 566 -2.94 15.96 -28.20
C GLY A 566 -3.37 17.40 -27.92
N GLY A 567 -3.64 17.76 -26.66
CA GLY A 567 -4.02 19.11 -26.22
C GLY A 567 -3.57 19.43 -24.80
N PRO A 568 -3.88 20.66 -24.30
CA PRO A 568 -3.65 20.98 -22.91
C PRO A 568 -4.55 20.15 -22.00
N ASN A 569 -4.07 19.84 -20.78
CA ASN A 569 -4.89 19.24 -19.74
C ASN A 569 -6.15 20.09 -19.50
N PHE A 570 -7.19 19.48 -18.94
CA PHE A 570 -8.42 20.16 -18.59
C PHE A 570 -8.83 19.85 -17.15
N ASP A 571 -9.51 20.81 -16.52
CA ASP A 571 -10.01 20.68 -15.16
C ASP A 571 -11.13 19.64 -15.08
N ILE A 572 -11.11 18.82 -14.04
CA ILE A 572 -12.21 17.91 -13.67
C ILE A 572 -12.82 18.34 -12.35
N GLU A 573 -14.11 18.03 -12.18
CA GLU A 573 -14.91 18.47 -11.04
C GLU A 573 -14.29 18.08 -9.69
N ASP A 574 -14.36 19.01 -8.75
CA ASP A 574 -14.07 18.77 -7.34
C ASP A 574 -15.11 17.81 -6.76
N TYR A 575 -14.74 17.08 -5.71
CA TYR A 575 -15.69 16.21 -5.03
C TYR A 575 -15.46 16.14 -3.53
N SER A 576 -16.52 15.75 -2.84
CA SER A 576 -16.47 15.41 -1.42
C SER A 576 -17.46 14.29 -1.11
N PHE A 577 -17.09 13.39 -0.23
CA PHE A 577 -17.99 12.37 0.26
C PHE A 577 -17.86 12.19 1.76
N VAL A 578 -18.91 11.64 2.36
CA VAL A 578 -18.96 11.29 3.78
C VAL A 578 -19.26 9.80 3.88
N ASN A 579 -18.50 9.09 4.71
CA ASN A 579 -18.76 7.71 5.06
C ASN A 579 -19.14 7.62 6.55
N MET A 580 -19.88 6.58 6.90
CA MET A 580 -20.24 6.27 8.28
C MET A 580 -20.15 4.77 8.52
N ALA A 581 -19.54 4.37 9.63
CA ALA A 581 -19.48 2.99 10.09
C ALA A 581 -19.99 2.89 11.54
N ALA A 582 -20.55 1.74 11.89
CA ALA A 582 -20.98 1.44 13.25
C ALA A 582 -20.77 -0.05 13.53
N GLU A 583 -20.25 -0.37 14.72
CA GLU A 583 -20.13 -1.75 15.22
C GLU A 583 -20.68 -1.82 16.65
N TYR A 584 -21.55 -2.79 16.89
CA TYR A 584 -22.13 -3.08 18.21
C TYR A 584 -21.66 -4.45 18.70
N GLU A 585 -20.91 -4.46 19.77
CA GLU A 585 -20.49 -5.67 20.47
C GLU A 585 -21.65 -6.20 21.32
N VAL A 586 -22.31 -7.25 20.84
CA VAL A 586 -23.41 -7.92 21.56
C VAL A 586 -22.85 -8.63 22.80
N ASN A 587 -21.75 -9.35 22.61
CA ASN A 587 -20.94 -10.02 23.64
C ASN A 587 -19.51 -10.25 23.09
N PRO A 588 -18.54 -10.74 23.88
CA PRO A 588 -17.16 -10.93 23.41
C PRO A 588 -17.00 -11.82 22.17
N HIS A 589 -18.00 -12.64 21.87
CA HIS A 589 -17.98 -13.56 20.74
C HIS A 589 -18.78 -13.09 19.51
N LEU A 590 -19.63 -12.07 19.66
CA LEU A 590 -20.54 -11.64 18.59
C LEU A 590 -20.60 -10.13 18.49
N SER A 591 -20.27 -9.61 17.31
CA SER A 591 -20.50 -8.22 16.89
C SER A 591 -21.45 -8.16 15.71
N ILE A 592 -22.25 -7.09 15.65
CA ILE A 592 -23.07 -6.71 14.51
C ILE A 592 -22.51 -5.38 14.01
N PHE A 593 -22.30 -5.26 12.72
CA PHE A 593 -21.75 -4.04 12.14
C PHE A 593 -22.50 -3.60 10.89
N GLY A 594 -22.32 -2.34 10.54
CA GLY A 594 -22.83 -1.79 9.29
C GLY A 594 -22.10 -0.52 8.92
N ARG A 595 -22.07 -0.23 7.62
CA ARG A 595 -21.49 0.99 7.07
C ARG A 595 -22.31 1.54 5.93
N VAL A 596 -22.16 2.84 5.73
CA VAL A 596 -22.71 3.56 4.58
C VAL A 596 -21.57 4.34 3.95
N ASP A 597 -21.21 3.95 2.73
CA ASP A 597 -20.23 4.65 1.92
C ASP A 597 -20.94 5.74 1.10
N ASN A 598 -20.29 6.89 0.92
CA ASN A 598 -20.84 8.02 0.18
C ASN A 598 -22.25 8.41 0.67
N LEU A 599 -22.42 8.66 1.96
CA LEU A 599 -23.69 9.01 2.61
C LEU A 599 -24.38 10.21 1.94
N THR A 600 -23.61 11.15 1.43
CA THR A 600 -24.07 12.35 0.71
C THR A 600 -24.60 12.05 -0.68
N ASN A 601 -24.35 10.83 -1.20
CA ASN A 601 -24.69 10.41 -2.57
C ASN A 601 -24.07 11.31 -3.65
N GLU A 602 -22.83 11.71 -3.45
CA GLU A 602 -22.07 12.50 -4.40
C GLU A 602 -21.81 11.71 -5.69
N HIS A 603 -22.00 12.36 -6.83
CA HIS A 603 -21.69 11.78 -8.14
C HIS A 603 -20.37 12.36 -8.64
N TYR A 604 -19.32 11.58 -8.61
CA TYR A 604 -17.99 12.04 -8.97
C TYR A 604 -17.21 10.98 -9.76
N SER A 605 -16.11 11.41 -10.36
CA SER A 605 -15.12 10.55 -11.00
C SER A 605 -13.72 10.94 -10.53
N GLU A 606 -12.92 9.97 -10.10
CA GLU A 606 -11.50 10.21 -9.80
C GLU A 606 -10.67 10.25 -11.10
N VAL A 607 -11.12 9.50 -12.11
CA VAL A 607 -10.62 9.49 -13.49
C VAL A 607 -11.75 9.87 -14.42
N PHE A 608 -11.55 10.81 -15.31
CA PHE A 608 -12.58 11.30 -16.23
C PHE A 608 -13.21 10.16 -17.04
N GLY A 609 -14.55 10.11 -17.03
CA GLY A 609 -15.32 9.09 -17.74
C GLY A 609 -15.52 7.78 -16.96
N PHE A 610 -14.99 7.65 -15.75
CA PHE A 610 -15.13 6.47 -14.89
C PHE A 610 -15.81 6.87 -13.56
N PRO A 611 -17.16 6.85 -13.49
CA PRO A 611 -17.88 7.28 -12.30
C PRO A 611 -17.64 6.32 -11.13
N ALA A 612 -17.46 6.90 -9.93
CA ALA A 612 -17.45 6.19 -8.66
C ALA A 612 -18.84 5.68 -8.28
N LEU A 613 -18.92 4.81 -7.27
CA LEU A 613 -20.22 4.36 -6.73
C LEU A 613 -20.95 5.53 -6.05
N GLY A 614 -22.26 5.58 -6.24
CA GLY A 614 -23.15 6.39 -5.42
C GLY A 614 -23.25 5.85 -3.99
N ARG A 615 -24.26 6.33 -3.23
CA ARG A 615 -24.49 5.85 -1.86
C ARG A 615 -24.65 4.33 -1.83
N ALA A 616 -23.91 3.67 -0.94
CA ALA A 616 -23.95 2.24 -0.72
C ALA A 616 -24.06 1.92 0.77
N ALA A 617 -24.90 0.96 1.13
CA ALA A 617 -25.07 0.51 2.50
C ALA A 617 -24.80 -0.99 2.62
N TYR A 618 -24.08 -1.37 3.67
CA TYR A 618 -23.68 -2.74 3.95
C TYR A 618 -23.93 -3.07 5.42
N GLY A 619 -24.16 -4.36 5.72
CA GLY A 619 -24.32 -4.82 7.09
C GLY A 619 -23.93 -6.26 7.23
N GLY A 620 -23.41 -6.61 8.41
CA GLY A 620 -22.86 -7.93 8.64
C GLY A 620 -22.77 -8.33 10.11
N VAL A 621 -22.23 -9.52 10.28
CA VAL A 621 -21.97 -10.13 11.59
C VAL A 621 -20.54 -10.64 11.66
N LYS A 622 -19.95 -10.58 12.85
CA LYS A 622 -18.61 -11.09 13.15
C LYS A 622 -18.69 -11.98 14.39
N VAL A 623 -18.15 -13.18 14.29
CA VAL A 623 -18.13 -14.17 15.37
C VAL A 623 -16.69 -14.54 15.68
N ARG A 624 -16.31 -14.50 16.96
CA ARG A 624 -14.96 -14.82 17.44
C ARG A 624 -15.02 -15.98 18.46
N PHE A 625 -14.04 -16.91 18.38
CA PHE A 625 -13.91 -18.03 19.29
C PHE A 625 -12.52 -18.12 19.89
#